data_ff655555b3febb6ebdea697c092c6204
#
_entry.id   ff655555b3febb6ebdea697c092c6204
#
_cell.length_a   1.000
_cell.length_b   1.000
_cell.length_c   1.000
_cell.angle_alpha   90.00
_cell.angle_beta   90.00
_cell.angle_gamma   90.00
#
_symmetry.space_group_name_H-M   'P 1'
#
loop_
_entity.id
_entity.type
_entity.pdbx_description
1 polymer ?
#
loop_
_entity_poly.entity_id
_entity_poly.type
_entity_poly.pdbx_seq_one_letter_code
_entity_poly.pdbx_strand_id
1 'polypeptide(L)' 'MTQKENFKRAFGKLKVKEAPIVKETIMKRCKWSHQTFSHKKEGKRGFEVDETEIVETTFRAFGIDAWSGEELLTA' A
#
# COMPACT_ATOMS: atom_id res chain seq x y z
N MET A 1 6.71 -15.01 -2.42
CA MET A 1 6.64 -13.83 -1.57
C MET A 1 5.23 -13.62 -1.05
N THR A 2 5.10 -13.11 0.16
CA THR A 2 3.80 -12.83 0.76
C THR A 2 3.33 -11.43 0.38
N GLN A 3 2.03 -11.17 0.54
CA GLN A 3 1.48 -9.83 0.33
C GLN A 3 2.21 -8.78 1.19
N LYS A 4 2.59 -9.15 2.39
CA LYS A 4 3.27 -8.25 3.31
C LYS A 4 4.59 -7.74 2.77
N GLU A 5 5.39 -8.63 2.19
CA GLU A 5 6.67 -8.26 1.59
C GLU A 5 6.47 -7.43 0.34
N ASN A 6 5.48 -7.79 -0.45
CA ASN A 6 5.19 -7.07 -1.68
C ASN A 6 4.68 -5.66 -1.41
N PHE A 7 3.89 -5.48 -0.35
CA PHE A 7 3.40 -4.16 0.03
C PHE A 7 4.57 -3.21 0.34
N LYS A 8 5.54 -3.67 1.10
CA LYS A 8 6.71 -2.85 1.43
C LYS A 8 7.45 -2.44 0.17
N ARG A 9 7.64 -3.37 -0.76
CA ARG A 9 8.32 -3.11 -2.02
C ARG A 9 7.54 -2.09 -2.85
N ALA A 10 6.24 -2.31 -2.98
CA ALA A 10 5.39 -1.41 -3.76
C ALA A 10 5.38 0.00 -3.17
N PHE A 11 5.29 0.10 -1.86
CA PHE A 11 5.32 1.40 -1.20
C PHE A 11 6.64 2.12 -1.47
N GLY A 12 7.75 1.38 -1.49
CA GLY A 12 9.06 1.94 -1.79
C GLY A 12 9.22 2.42 -3.23
N LYS A 13 8.33 1.99 -4.14
CA LYS A 13 8.35 2.44 -5.54
C LYS A 13 7.60 3.75 -5.74
N LEU A 14 6.85 4.20 -4.76
CA LEU A 14 6.14 5.46 -4.86
C LEU A 14 7.12 6.63 -4.88
N LYS A 15 6.75 7.69 -5.62
CA LYS A 15 7.55 8.90 -5.62
C LYS A 15 7.52 9.56 -4.26
N VAL A 16 8.57 10.32 -3.95
CA VAL A 16 8.70 11.00 -2.65
C VAL A 16 7.46 11.83 -2.34
N LYS A 17 6.89 12.49 -3.34
CA LYS A 17 5.71 13.32 -3.16
C LYS A 17 4.43 12.52 -2.98
N GLU A 18 4.39 11.30 -3.53
CA GLU A 18 3.19 10.46 -3.49
C GLU A 18 3.13 9.58 -2.25
N ALA A 19 4.27 9.14 -1.77
CA ALA A 19 4.31 8.21 -0.64
C ALA A 19 3.52 8.68 0.59
N PRO A 20 3.69 9.93 1.07
CA PRO A 20 2.92 10.38 2.22
C PRO A 20 1.43 10.50 1.94
N ILE A 21 1.06 10.82 0.69
CA ILE A 21 -0.35 10.92 0.31
C ILE A 21 -1.00 9.54 0.33
N VAL A 22 -0.33 8.55 -0.25
CA VAL A 22 -0.81 7.16 -0.26
C VAL A 22 -0.92 6.63 1.16
N LYS A 23 0.11 6.86 1.98
CA LYS A 23 0.12 6.43 3.38
C LYS A 23 -1.09 6.99 4.12
N GLU A 24 -1.28 8.30 4.01
CA GLU A 24 -2.37 8.98 4.71
C GLU A 24 -3.74 8.50 4.24
N THR A 25 -3.89 8.32 2.93
CA THR A 25 -5.15 7.83 2.36
C THR A 25 -5.49 6.44 2.88
N ILE A 26 -4.51 5.54 2.88
CA ILE A 26 -4.71 4.18 3.37
C ILE A 26 -5.03 4.19 4.85
N MET A 27 -4.30 4.98 5.63
CA MET A 27 -4.53 5.06 7.06
C MET A 27 -5.93 5.55 7.38
N LYS A 28 -6.41 6.55 6.66
CA LYS A 28 -7.76 7.08 6.85
C LYS A 28 -8.83 6.05 6.50
N ARG A 29 -8.66 5.41 5.35
CA ARG A 29 -9.67 4.45 4.87
C ARG A 29 -9.71 3.17 5.69
N CYS A 30 -8.55 2.71 6.14
CA CYS A 30 -8.45 1.50 6.95
C CYS A 30 -8.54 1.80 8.45
N LYS A 31 -8.54 3.06 8.83
CA LYS A 31 -8.55 3.50 10.22
C LYS A 31 -7.35 2.96 10.99
N TRP A 32 -6.20 2.98 10.34
CA TRP A 32 -4.94 2.54 10.95
C TRP A 32 -4.22 3.69 11.64
N SER A 33 -3.56 3.38 12.76
CA SER A 33 -2.62 4.30 13.37
C SER A 33 -1.28 4.21 12.63
N HIS A 34 -0.36 5.14 12.89
CA HIS A 34 0.98 5.09 12.33
C HIS A 34 1.68 3.78 12.67
N GLN A 35 1.52 3.31 13.90
CA GLN A 35 2.11 2.07 14.36
C GLN A 35 1.55 0.88 13.56
N THR A 36 0.25 0.84 13.38
CA THR A 36 -0.39 -0.23 12.61
C THR A 36 0.10 -0.22 11.16
N PHE A 37 0.19 0.95 10.55
CA PHE A 37 0.71 1.08 9.19
C PHE A 37 2.13 0.53 9.09
N SER A 38 3.00 0.92 10.02
CA SER A 38 4.38 0.45 10.04
C SER A 38 4.47 -1.07 10.18
N HIS A 39 3.65 -1.65 11.06
CA HIS A 39 3.64 -3.09 11.26
C HIS A 39 3.22 -3.83 9.98
N LYS A 40 2.22 -3.31 9.30
CA LYS A 40 1.75 -3.95 8.08
C LYS A 40 2.75 -3.78 6.93
N LYS A 41 3.38 -2.60 6.84
CA LYS A 41 4.40 -2.36 5.83
C LYS A 41 5.60 -3.27 6.02
N GLU A 42 6.01 -3.49 7.26
CA GLU A 42 7.16 -4.34 7.57
C GLU A 42 6.85 -5.83 7.57
N GLY A 43 5.59 -6.19 7.38
CA GLY A 43 5.20 -7.58 7.30
C GLY A 43 4.94 -8.24 8.64
N LYS A 44 4.79 -7.46 9.71
CA LYS A 44 4.50 -8.00 11.03
C LYS A 44 3.04 -8.39 11.20
N ARG A 45 2.15 -7.81 10.40
CA ARG A 45 0.72 -8.12 10.41
C ARG A 45 0.25 -8.35 8.98
N GLY A 46 -0.72 -9.27 8.86
CA GLY A 46 -1.35 -9.53 7.56
C GLY A 46 -2.43 -8.51 7.24
N PHE A 47 -3.02 -8.65 6.06
CA PHE A 47 -4.08 -7.78 5.60
C PHE A 47 -5.42 -8.50 5.64
N GLU A 48 -6.45 -7.81 6.11
CA GLU A 48 -7.81 -8.29 5.99
C GLU A 48 -8.28 -8.11 4.54
N VAL A 49 -9.35 -8.82 4.17
CA VAL A 49 -9.87 -8.73 2.79
C VAL A 49 -10.22 -7.29 2.43
N ASP A 50 -10.92 -6.61 3.33
CA ASP A 50 -11.32 -5.21 3.11
C ASP A 50 -10.11 -4.29 2.97
N GLU A 51 -9.09 -4.52 3.79
CA GLU A 51 -7.87 -3.74 3.75
C GLU A 51 -7.11 -3.95 2.45
N THR A 52 -7.05 -5.19 1.98
CA THR A 52 -6.41 -5.52 0.72
C THR A 52 -7.03 -4.74 -0.43
N GLU A 53 -8.36 -4.70 -0.47
CA GLU A 53 -9.09 -4.00 -1.51
C GLU A 53 -8.81 -2.50 -1.48
N ILE A 54 -8.81 -1.91 -0.30
CA ILE A 54 -8.52 -0.48 -0.13
C ILE A 54 -7.10 -0.15 -0.58
N VAL A 55 -6.13 -0.98 -0.18
CA VAL A 55 -4.74 -0.80 -0.56
C VAL A 55 -4.57 -0.89 -2.07
N GLU A 56 -5.17 -1.90 -2.69
CA GLU A 56 -5.09 -2.07 -4.13
C GLU A 56 -5.69 -0.89 -4.88
N THR A 57 -6.86 -0.45 -4.46
CA THR A 57 -7.55 0.68 -5.09
C THR A 57 -6.72 1.95 -4.97
N THR A 58 -6.15 2.20 -3.79
CA THR A 58 -5.35 3.39 -3.54
C THR A 58 -4.09 3.40 -4.41
N PHE A 59 -3.37 2.28 -4.46
CA PHE A 59 -2.16 2.20 -5.28
C PHE A 59 -2.49 2.33 -6.76
N ARG A 60 -3.60 1.74 -7.20
CA ARG A 60 -4.02 1.81 -8.60
C ARG A 60 -4.29 3.25 -9.02
N ALA A 61 -4.83 4.06 -8.12
CA ALA A 61 -5.06 5.47 -8.40
C ALA A 61 -3.76 6.22 -8.67
N PHE A 62 -2.62 5.70 -8.20
CA PHE A 62 -1.31 6.28 -8.46
C PHE A 62 -0.54 5.52 -9.54
N GLY A 63 -1.20 4.58 -10.22
CA GLY A 63 -0.61 3.87 -11.35
C GLY A 63 0.41 2.82 -10.98
N ILE A 64 0.36 2.29 -9.76
CA ILE A 64 1.29 1.26 -9.28
C ILE A 64 0.51 0.10 -8.72
N ASP A 65 0.96 -1.13 -9.03
CA ASP A 65 0.37 -2.33 -8.45
C ASP A 65 0.84 -2.48 -7.00
N ALA A 66 -0.12 -2.66 -6.08
CA ALA A 66 0.17 -2.71 -4.66
C ALA A 66 1.04 -3.90 -4.24
N TRP A 67 1.05 -4.95 -5.03
CA TRP A 67 1.72 -6.19 -4.63
C TRP A 67 3.00 -6.46 -5.40
N SER A 68 3.12 -5.96 -6.62
CA SER A 68 4.33 -6.15 -7.41
C SER A 68 5.22 -4.90 -7.44
N GLY A 69 4.64 -3.74 -7.22
CA GLY A 69 5.35 -2.47 -7.34
C GLY A 69 5.60 -2.06 -8.78
N GLU A 70 5.02 -2.75 -9.73
CA GLU A 70 5.17 -2.43 -11.14
C GLU A 70 4.22 -1.31 -11.54
N GLU A 71 4.65 -0.50 -12.50
CA GLU A 71 3.78 0.53 -13.04
C GLU A 71 2.65 -0.11 -13.83
N LEU A 72 1.44 0.34 -13.57
CA LEU A 72 0.27 -0.12 -14.31
C LEU A 72 0.19 0.66 -15.60
N LEU A 73 0.05 -0.07 -16.70
CA LEU A 73 -0.15 0.58 -18.00
C LEU A 73 -1.58 1.09 -18.05
N THR A 74 -1.71 2.40 -18.11
CA THR A 74 -3.03 3.01 -18.32
C THR A 74 -3.23 3.14 -19.83
N ALA A 75 -4.21 2.44 -20.29
CA ALA A 75 -4.56 2.55 -21.70
C ALA A 75 -5.11 3.94 -21.99
#